data_294011d1422732cfc2d3544ed24685ce
#
_entry.id   294011d1422732cfc2d3544ed24685ce
#
_cell.length_a   1.000
_cell.length_b   1.000
_cell.length_c   1.000
_cell.angle_alpha   90.00
_cell.angle_beta   90.00
_cell.angle_gamma   90.00
#
_symmetry.space_group_name_H-M   'P 1'
#
loop_
_entity.id
_entity.type
_entity.pdbx_description
1 polymer ?
#
loop_
_entity_poly.entity_id
_entity_poly.type
_entity_poly.pdbx_seq_one_letter_code
_entity_poly.pdbx_strand_id
1 'polypeptide(L)'
;MTRSPIPSDALVHLCSAGDWARAQASGELRPESLDTVGFVHMSTPQQVHLPANRLYRGCTDLVLLQVDPARVGAPVRWEPGVPSDPAAMLFPHLYGPLPVEAVIGVSDYRPGPDGVFAPAD
;
A
#
# COMPACT_ATOMS: atom_id res chain seq x y z
N MET A 1 -25.06 -8.23 -3.30
CA MET A 1 -24.60 -7.83 -1.98
C MET A 1 -23.59 -6.72 -2.08
N THR A 2 -23.75 -5.71 -1.29
CA THR A 2 -22.87 -4.55 -1.34
C THR A 2 -21.55 -4.84 -0.63
N ARG A 3 -20.47 -4.54 -1.30
CA ARG A 3 -19.15 -4.66 -0.70
C ARG A 3 -18.95 -3.55 0.35
N SER A 4 -18.43 -3.92 1.52
CA SER A 4 -18.15 -2.95 2.54
C SER A 4 -17.03 -2.01 2.08
N PRO A 5 -17.17 -0.70 2.27
CA PRO A 5 -16.10 0.22 1.93
C PRO A 5 -14.89 0.02 2.84
N ILE A 6 -13.72 0.37 2.33
CA ILE A 6 -12.51 0.39 3.14
C ILE A 6 -12.65 1.50 4.16
N PRO A 7 -12.39 1.23 5.46
CA PRO A 7 -12.44 2.29 6.47
C PRO A 7 -11.54 3.47 6.11
N SER A 8 -11.99 4.68 6.37
CA SER A 8 -11.24 5.88 5.99
C SER A 8 -9.94 6.05 6.78
N ASP A 9 -9.82 5.41 7.93
CA ASP A 9 -8.61 5.43 8.76
C ASP A 9 -7.69 4.24 8.49
N ALA A 10 -8.08 3.33 7.61
CA ALA A 10 -7.22 2.21 7.23
C ALA A 10 -6.08 2.70 6.33
N LEU A 11 -4.93 2.07 6.46
CA LEU A 11 -3.84 2.26 5.54
C LEU A 11 -3.86 1.15 4.50
N VAL A 12 -3.32 1.43 3.32
CA VAL A 12 -3.23 0.42 2.27
C VAL A 12 -1.81 0.36 1.73
N HIS A 13 -1.44 -0.81 1.24
CA HIS A 13 -0.15 -1.05 0.60
C HIS A 13 -0.37 -1.86 -0.67
N LEU A 14 0.40 -1.58 -1.71
CA LEU A 14 0.35 -2.31 -2.96
C LEU A 14 1.57 -3.21 -3.10
N CYS A 15 1.34 -4.45 -3.51
CA CYS A 15 2.43 -5.35 -3.89
C CYS A 15 1.91 -6.33 -4.93
N SER A 16 2.82 -7.10 -5.53
CA SER A 16 2.41 -8.16 -6.43
C SER A 16 1.80 -9.32 -5.64
N ALA A 17 0.98 -10.12 -6.32
CA ALA A 17 0.43 -11.32 -5.72
C ALA A 17 1.54 -12.27 -5.25
N GLY A 18 2.65 -12.35 -6.00
CA GLY A 18 3.79 -13.18 -5.62
C GLY A 18 4.47 -12.70 -4.35
N ASP A 19 4.68 -11.39 -4.21
CA ASP A 19 5.27 -10.83 -2.99
C ASP A 19 4.37 -11.07 -1.78
N TRP A 20 3.06 -10.94 -1.96
CA TRP A 20 2.13 -11.23 -0.88
C TRP A 20 2.18 -12.71 -0.46
N ALA A 21 2.25 -13.62 -1.42
CA ALA A 21 2.37 -15.04 -1.11
C ALA A 21 3.66 -15.33 -0.32
N ARG A 22 4.76 -14.71 -0.70
CA ARG A 22 6.03 -14.88 0.05
C ARG A 22 5.93 -14.28 1.45
N ALA A 23 5.26 -13.16 1.60
CA ALA A 23 5.06 -12.55 2.92
C ALA A 23 4.25 -13.45 3.83
N GLN A 24 3.21 -14.09 3.30
CA GLN A 24 2.39 -15.03 4.09
C GLN A 24 3.21 -16.21 4.58
N ALA A 25 4.16 -16.67 3.79
CA ALA A 25 5.04 -17.77 4.19
C ALA A 25 6.05 -17.36 5.27
N SER A 26 6.53 -16.12 5.23
CA SER A 26 7.56 -15.65 6.16
C SER A 26 7.00 -14.93 7.40
N GLY A 27 5.76 -14.44 7.33
CA GLY A 27 5.12 -13.71 8.41
C GLY A 27 5.20 -12.20 8.31
N GLU A 28 5.98 -11.67 7.37
CA GLU A 28 6.10 -10.22 7.21
C GLU A 28 6.45 -9.87 5.76
N LEU A 29 6.07 -8.67 5.36
CA LEU A 29 6.40 -8.11 4.06
C LEU A 29 7.57 -7.14 4.21
N ARG A 30 8.64 -7.37 3.45
CA ARG A 30 9.84 -6.52 3.47
C ARG A 30 10.13 -6.03 2.04
N PRO A 31 9.45 -4.96 1.59
CA PRO A 31 9.73 -4.39 0.28
C PRO A 31 11.16 -3.86 0.19
N GLU A 32 11.66 -3.73 -1.01
CA GLU A 32 13.00 -3.19 -1.24
C GLU A 32 13.18 -1.80 -0.61
N SER A 33 12.12 -0.99 -0.58
CA SER A 33 12.18 0.36 0.00
C SER A 33 12.59 0.34 1.48
N LEU A 34 12.32 -0.74 2.19
CA LEU A 34 12.74 -0.86 3.58
C LEU A 34 14.26 -0.83 3.71
N ASP A 35 14.96 -1.45 2.76
CA ASP A 35 16.42 -1.46 2.75
C ASP A 35 17.03 -0.20 2.13
N THR A 36 16.34 0.39 1.13
CA THR A 36 16.90 1.53 0.40
C THR A 36 16.60 2.87 1.05
N VAL A 37 15.41 3.04 1.63
CA VAL A 37 15.00 4.30 2.25
C VAL A 37 14.52 4.15 3.69
N GLY A 38 14.43 2.95 4.20
CA GLY A 38 14.16 2.70 5.62
C GLY A 38 12.68 2.56 5.97
N PHE A 39 11.78 2.56 5.00
CA PHE A 39 10.35 2.44 5.30
C PHE A 39 9.59 1.73 4.18
N VAL A 40 8.40 1.27 4.53
CA VAL A 40 7.43 0.71 3.60
C VAL A 40 6.49 1.82 3.14
N HIS A 41 6.37 2.00 1.83
CA HIS A 41 5.44 2.99 1.26
C HIS A 41 4.01 2.53 1.46
N MET A 42 3.20 3.37 2.07
CA MET A 42 1.78 3.11 2.25
C MET A 42 0.97 4.29 1.71
N SER A 43 -0.34 4.12 1.66
CA SER A 43 -1.25 5.14 1.15
C SER A 43 -2.55 5.08 1.95
N THR A 44 -3.38 6.10 1.79
CA THR A 44 -4.79 6.00 2.15
C THR A 44 -5.56 5.43 0.95
N PRO A 45 -6.76 4.88 1.15
CA PRO A 45 -7.57 4.41 0.02
C PRO A 45 -7.85 5.50 -1.01
N GLN A 46 -7.96 6.75 -0.59
CA GLN A 46 -8.27 7.86 -1.47
C GLN A 46 -7.09 8.31 -2.34
N GLN A 47 -5.86 8.01 -1.90
CA GLN A 47 -4.66 8.50 -2.62
C GLN A 47 -3.85 7.37 -3.28
N VAL A 48 -4.22 6.09 -3.07
CA VAL A 48 -3.39 4.97 -3.53
C VAL A 48 -3.27 4.90 -5.06
N HIS A 49 -4.27 5.42 -5.77
CA HIS A 49 -4.23 5.45 -7.24
C HIS A 49 -3.11 6.33 -7.78
N LEU A 50 -2.63 7.29 -6.98
CA LEU A 50 -1.55 8.19 -7.42
C LEU A 50 -0.22 7.44 -7.57
N PRO A 51 0.32 6.78 -6.54
CA PRO A 51 1.53 5.97 -6.74
C PRO A 51 1.29 4.77 -7.66
N ALA A 52 0.08 4.19 -7.67
CA ALA A 52 -0.23 3.09 -8.57
C ALA A 52 -0.06 3.50 -10.02
N ASN A 53 -0.58 4.68 -10.39
CA ASN A 53 -0.47 5.17 -11.76
C ASN A 53 0.95 5.60 -12.11
N ARG A 54 1.72 6.05 -11.13
CA ARG A 54 3.11 6.45 -11.37
C ARG A 54 4.04 5.25 -11.53
N LEU A 55 3.86 4.22 -10.72
CA LEU A 55 4.83 3.12 -10.62
C LEU A 55 4.36 1.82 -11.27
N TYR A 56 3.06 1.59 -11.37
CA TYR A 56 2.51 0.29 -11.74
C TYR A 56 1.52 0.35 -12.89
N ARG A 57 1.51 1.42 -13.64
CA ARG A 57 0.54 1.60 -14.73
C ARG A 57 0.52 0.38 -15.65
N GLY A 58 -0.66 -0.17 -15.88
CA GLY A 58 -0.83 -1.35 -16.72
C GLY A 58 -0.59 -2.69 -16.04
N CYS A 59 -0.10 -2.71 -14.80
CA CYS A 59 0.14 -3.97 -14.09
C CYS A 59 -1.18 -4.61 -13.68
N THR A 60 -1.29 -5.92 -13.91
CA THR A 60 -2.53 -6.66 -13.65
C THR A 60 -2.42 -7.65 -12.50
N ASP A 61 -1.26 -7.72 -11.84
CA ASP A 61 -1.00 -8.68 -10.77
C ASP A 61 -0.89 -8.05 -9.39
N LEU A 62 -1.35 -6.80 -9.24
CA LEU A 62 -1.28 -6.11 -7.96
C LEU A 62 -2.39 -6.56 -7.02
N VAL A 63 -2.06 -6.65 -5.75
CA VAL A 63 -3.03 -6.78 -4.67
C VAL A 63 -2.95 -5.54 -3.79
N LEU A 64 -4.11 -5.15 -3.24
CA LEU A 64 -4.22 -4.07 -2.30
C LEU A 64 -4.41 -4.67 -0.91
N LEU A 65 -3.48 -4.37 -0.03
CA LEU A 65 -3.52 -4.84 1.35
C LEU A 65 -4.12 -3.73 2.21
N GLN A 66 -5.19 -4.06 2.94
CA GLN A 66 -5.73 -3.17 3.96
C GLN A 66 -5.01 -3.44 5.26
N VAL A 67 -4.47 -2.40 5.88
CA VAL A 67 -3.61 -2.53 7.04
C VAL A 67 -4.23 -1.79 8.22
N ASP A 68 -4.28 -2.48 9.37
CA ASP A 68 -4.67 -1.87 10.63
C ASP A 68 -3.45 -1.16 11.22
N PRO A 69 -3.45 0.18 11.30
CA PRO A 69 -2.29 0.90 11.82
C PRO A 69 -1.99 0.59 13.28
N ALA A 70 -2.96 0.07 14.03
CA ALA A 70 -2.73 -0.31 15.41
C ALA A 70 -1.92 -1.60 15.57
N ARG A 71 -1.74 -2.37 14.49
CA ARG A 71 -1.07 -3.67 14.54
C ARG A 71 0.28 -3.72 13.86
N VAL A 72 0.77 -2.58 13.36
CA VAL A 72 2.01 -2.58 12.56
C VAL A 72 3.28 -2.68 13.40
N GLY A 73 3.22 -2.35 14.68
CA GLY A 73 4.36 -2.56 15.59
C GLY A 73 5.56 -1.64 15.37
N ALA A 74 5.48 -0.72 14.42
CA ALA A 74 6.56 0.22 14.12
C ALA A 74 5.96 1.59 13.83
N PRO A 75 6.77 2.67 13.91
CA PRO A 75 6.26 4.01 13.68
C PRO A 75 5.74 4.21 12.26
N VAL A 76 4.62 4.90 12.15
CA VAL A 76 4.10 5.38 10.88
C VAL A 76 4.27 6.90 10.86
N ARG A 77 4.96 7.39 9.84
CA ARG A 77 5.20 8.83 9.68
C ARG A 77 4.57 9.32 8.40
N TRP A 78 3.92 10.46 8.47
CA TRP A 78 3.29 11.08 7.31
C TRP A 78 4.29 12.04 6.67
N GLU A 79 4.73 11.71 5.47
CA GLU A 79 5.83 12.38 4.80
C GLU A 79 5.50 12.55 3.32
N PRO A 80 6.15 13.50 2.61
CA PRO A 80 5.96 13.64 1.16
C PRO A 80 6.22 12.33 0.44
N GLY A 81 5.43 12.02 -0.58
CA GLY A 81 5.57 10.78 -1.33
C GLY A 81 6.88 10.67 -2.07
N VAL A 82 7.40 11.78 -2.58
CA VAL A 82 8.71 11.88 -3.21
C VAL A 82 9.41 13.12 -2.67
N PRO A 83 10.74 13.06 -2.47
CA PRO A 83 11.46 14.23 -1.91
C PRO A 83 11.36 15.49 -2.77
N SER A 84 11.17 15.32 -4.06
CA SER A 84 11.06 16.47 -4.99
C SER A 84 9.66 17.04 -5.10
N ASP A 85 8.70 16.46 -4.41
CA ASP A 85 7.33 16.96 -4.42
C ASP A 85 7.15 17.94 -3.26
N PRO A 86 7.17 19.23 -3.51
CA PRO A 86 7.06 20.22 -2.45
C PRO A 86 5.65 20.38 -1.95
N ALA A 87 4.71 19.75 -2.58
CA ALA A 87 3.36 20.23 -2.47
C ALA A 87 2.62 19.61 -1.34
N ALA A 88 3.26 18.98 -0.50
CA ALA A 88 2.50 18.82 0.66
C ALA A 88 1.50 17.68 0.72
N MET A 89 1.40 16.83 -0.30
CA MET A 89 0.61 15.63 -0.11
C MET A 89 1.44 14.62 0.67
N LEU A 90 0.97 14.29 1.86
CA LEU A 90 1.66 13.37 2.74
C LEU A 90 1.14 11.96 2.55
N PHE A 91 2.06 11.00 2.60
CA PHE A 91 1.74 9.58 2.58
C PHE A 91 2.24 8.93 3.86
N PRO A 92 1.54 7.91 4.36
CA PRO A 92 2.03 7.19 5.53
C PRO A 92 3.20 6.29 5.13
N HIS A 93 4.27 6.38 5.90
CA HIS A 93 5.47 5.55 5.73
C HIS A 93 5.68 4.73 6.99
N LEU A 94 5.72 3.41 6.83
CA LEU A 94 5.91 2.50 7.96
C LEU A 94 7.40 2.21 8.12
N TYR A 95 7.96 2.57 9.26
CA TYR A 95 9.39 2.42 9.53
C TYR A 95 9.70 1.06 10.16
N GLY A 96 9.37 0.02 9.46
CA GLY A 96 9.65 -1.37 9.82
C GLY A 96 8.95 -2.33 8.86
N PRO A 97 9.22 -3.63 8.96
CA PRO A 97 8.52 -4.61 8.14
C PRO A 97 7.02 -4.58 8.42
N LEU A 98 6.22 -4.90 7.42
CA LEU A 98 4.77 -4.98 7.57
C LEU A 98 4.39 -6.38 8.03
N PRO A 99 3.93 -6.56 9.28
CA PRO A 99 3.49 -7.88 9.73
C PRO A 99 2.26 -8.35 8.96
N VAL A 100 2.24 -9.61 8.58
CA VAL A 100 1.07 -10.19 7.91
C VAL A 100 -0.17 -10.08 8.79
N GLU A 101 0.00 -10.22 10.10
CA GLU A 101 -1.12 -10.12 11.04
C GLU A 101 -1.75 -8.73 11.10
N ALA A 102 -1.06 -7.68 10.61
CA ALA A 102 -1.63 -6.35 10.52
C ALA A 102 -2.51 -6.17 9.27
N VAL A 103 -2.46 -7.10 8.33
CA VAL A 103 -3.25 -7.05 7.11
C VAL A 103 -4.63 -7.62 7.39
N ILE A 104 -5.64 -6.77 7.31
CA ILE A 104 -7.02 -7.13 7.65
C ILE A 104 -7.90 -7.33 6.43
N GLY A 105 -7.37 -7.12 5.23
CA GLY A 105 -8.09 -7.38 3.99
C GLY A 105 -7.15 -7.41 2.82
N VAL A 106 -7.46 -8.22 1.83
CA VAL A 106 -6.68 -8.35 0.60
C VAL A 106 -7.64 -8.37 -0.57
N SER A 107 -7.39 -7.55 -1.57
CA SER A 107 -8.20 -7.55 -2.79
C SER A 107 -7.31 -7.33 -4.00
N ASP A 108 -7.77 -7.81 -5.15
CA ASP A 108 -7.13 -7.48 -6.41
C ASP A 108 -7.28 -5.98 -6.66
N TYR A 109 -6.24 -5.37 -7.20
CA TYR A 109 -6.29 -3.96 -7.57
C TYR A 109 -5.82 -3.85 -9.01
N ARG A 110 -6.78 -3.67 -9.92
CA ARG A 110 -6.53 -3.73 -11.36
C ARG A 110 -6.79 -2.40 -12.03
N PRO A 111 -6.02 -2.07 -13.08
CA PRO A 111 -6.28 -0.87 -13.85
C PRO A 111 -7.51 -1.06 -14.74
N GLY A 112 -8.07 0.06 -15.19
CA GLY A 112 -9.09 0.04 -16.21
C GLY A 112 -8.53 -0.31 -17.58
N PRO A 113 -9.38 -0.30 -18.63
CA PRO A 113 -8.94 -0.68 -19.99
C PRO A 113 -7.81 0.19 -20.54
N ASP A 114 -7.66 1.41 -20.03
CA ASP A 114 -6.60 2.34 -20.43
C ASP A 114 -5.31 2.17 -19.62
N GLY A 115 -5.25 1.19 -18.72
CA GLY A 115 -4.11 0.96 -17.86
C GLY A 115 -4.04 1.85 -16.64
N VAL A 116 -5.06 2.66 -16.39
CA VAL A 116 -5.09 3.66 -15.30
C VAL A 116 -5.89 3.12 -14.13
N PHE A 117 -5.34 3.30 -12.93
CA PHE A 117 -5.98 2.87 -11.69
C PHE A 117 -6.92 3.96 -11.17
N ALA A 118 -8.07 3.54 -10.64
CA ALA A 118 -9.02 4.41 -9.97
C ALA A 118 -8.78 4.40 -8.46
N PRO A 119 -9.27 5.41 -7.71
CA PRO A 119 -9.21 5.37 -6.25
C PRO A 119 -9.83 4.09 -5.70
N ALA A 120 -9.33 3.65 -4.56
CA ALA A 120 -9.71 2.36 -3.97
C ALA A 120 -10.83 2.47 -2.92
N ASP A 121 -11.29 3.68 -2.62
CA ASP A 121 -12.35 3.89 -1.62
C ASP A 121 -13.77 3.67 -2.16
#